data_1a883fef2c5b4f13c194db29d2fb4583
#
_entry.id   1a883fef2c5b4f13c194db29d2fb4583
#
_cell.length_a   1.000
_cell.length_b   1.000
_cell.length_c   1.000
_cell.angle_alpha   90.00
_cell.angle_beta   90.00
_cell.angle_gamma   90.00
#
_symmetry.space_group_name_H-M   'P 1'
#
loop_
_entity.id
_entity.type
_entity.pdbx_description
1 polymer ?
#
loop_
_entity_poly.entity_id
_entity_poly.type
_entity_poly.pdbx_seq_one_letter_code
_entity_poly.pdbx_strand_id
1 'polypeptide(L)'
;MSIQVPTRPFLENKKLNKIEQNKAAKDGLLVGNEIEEFARIGWEEVDETDLQLRLKWYGMFWRPKTPGKFMLRLRVPNGVINHRQLRVVASIVERYGENGSCDITTRQNLQLRGVLLNDLPDILKRLKDVGLSSIQSGFDNPRNVTGNPLAGIDPNEIIDTRPFTTELQDFLTNHCEGNPEFSNLPRKWNTAVAGAKDNFLLHNDIVFHPVERDGVLGFGVWVGGILSSQMNAYAIPLNAWVKQDEICKMTDCVIRLWRDNGERDKRPKGRFRMYLDQLGIDAFRSEVEGLFGPLTEDPGSVFNDTPRSHYGIHPQKKADEFFAGLHVSVGRLTATDLHDLATASLDYGTGEIRLTEDQNVIIVGLSTANLDRFKADPLLQRFPLEPGVIAAGTVSCTGNTYCSFGLTNTKDQALAVAKQLDADLELPEELKIHWTGCPNTCGQAFMGAIGLTGTKAKNSKGEMGEGYTLSIGGSQGENPQIGEVQQKAIPAEDIQNVLRQVLIEQFGAKPRA
;
A
#
# COMPACT_ATOMS: atom_id res chain seq x y z
N MET A 1 -10.98 23.63 -13.83
CA MET A 1 -10.35 24.89 -13.33
C MET A 1 -8.85 24.67 -13.36
N SER A 2 -8.05 25.70 -13.69
CA SER A 2 -6.59 25.60 -13.63
C SER A 2 -6.14 25.51 -12.17
N ILE A 3 -5.25 24.56 -11.87
CA ILE A 3 -4.67 24.39 -10.54
C ILE A 3 -3.73 25.58 -10.29
N GLN A 4 -3.88 26.23 -9.14
CA GLN A 4 -2.97 27.26 -8.64
C GLN A 4 -2.23 26.73 -7.41
N VAL A 5 -0.96 27.03 -7.31
CA VAL A 5 -0.11 26.62 -6.18
C VAL A 5 0.32 27.88 -5.41
N PRO A 6 0.13 27.92 -4.08
CA PRO A 6 0.55 29.05 -3.27
C PRO A 6 2.08 29.16 -3.19
N THR A 7 2.56 30.33 -2.79
CA THR A 7 3.97 30.51 -2.40
C THR A 7 4.33 29.57 -1.24
N ARG A 8 5.60 29.20 -1.16
CA ARG A 8 6.09 28.23 -0.15
C ARG A 8 7.22 28.83 0.67
N PRO A 9 6.90 29.73 1.61
CA PRO A 9 7.93 30.41 2.44
C PRO A 9 8.82 29.42 3.19
N PHE A 10 8.30 28.22 3.52
CA PHE A 10 9.05 27.19 4.19
C PHE A 10 10.22 26.59 3.36
N LEU A 11 10.34 26.92 2.07
CA LEU A 11 11.47 26.56 1.21
C LEU A 11 12.55 27.66 1.17
N GLU A 12 12.23 28.87 1.61
CA GLU A 12 13.17 30.00 1.61
C GLU A 12 14.35 29.68 2.53
N ASN A 13 15.55 30.05 2.09
CA ASN A 13 16.81 29.85 2.81
C ASN A 13 17.18 28.38 3.12
N LYS A 14 16.44 27.38 2.58
CA LYS A 14 16.82 25.98 2.71
C LYS A 14 17.77 25.54 1.61
N LYS A 15 18.75 24.71 1.99
CA LYS A 15 19.53 23.97 1.02
C LYS A 15 18.68 22.86 0.41
N LEU A 16 18.51 22.90 -0.91
CA LEU A 16 17.65 21.99 -1.66
C LEU A 16 18.48 21.07 -2.54
N ASN A 17 18.22 19.75 -2.48
CA ASN A 17 18.75 18.81 -3.45
C ASN A 17 18.10 19.02 -4.84
N LYS A 18 18.65 18.36 -5.88
CA LYS A 18 18.17 18.53 -7.26
C LYS A 18 16.66 18.27 -7.45
N ILE A 19 16.10 17.30 -6.74
CA ILE A 19 14.66 16.99 -6.82
C ILE A 19 13.85 18.11 -6.18
N GLU A 20 14.26 18.62 -5.04
CA GLU A 20 13.60 19.75 -4.38
C GLU A 20 13.68 21.03 -5.23
N GLN A 21 14.82 21.27 -5.90
CA GLN A 21 14.95 22.37 -6.87
C GLN A 21 13.95 22.21 -8.02
N ASN A 22 13.81 21.01 -8.59
CA ASN A 22 12.82 20.74 -9.65
C ASN A 22 11.39 20.94 -9.17
N LYS A 23 11.06 20.59 -7.91
CA LYS A 23 9.74 20.83 -7.31
C LYS A 23 9.51 22.32 -7.01
N ALA A 24 10.54 23.06 -6.65
CA ALA A 24 10.46 24.51 -6.42
C ALA A 24 10.27 25.30 -7.73
N ALA A 25 10.93 24.86 -8.81
CA ALA A 25 10.81 25.48 -10.13
C ALA A 25 9.40 25.32 -10.73
N LYS A 26 8.77 24.14 -10.56
CA LYS A 26 7.39 23.86 -11.01
C LYS A 26 6.80 22.78 -10.13
N ASP A 27 5.67 23.09 -9.46
CA ASP A 27 4.96 22.08 -8.68
C ASP A 27 4.40 20.96 -9.57
N GLY A 28 4.42 19.73 -9.08
CA GLY A 28 3.92 18.60 -9.83
C GLY A 28 2.43 18.65 -10.15
N LEU A 29 1.62 19.33 -9.34
CA LEU A 29 0.18 19.52 -9.64
C LEU A 29 -0.05 20.40 -10.87
N LEU A 30 0.86 21.33 -11.19
CA LEU A 30 0.72 22.21 -12.36
C LEU A 30 0.72 21.45 -13.68
N VAL A 31 1.33 20.27 -13.72
CA VAL A 31 1.29 19.38 -14.91
C VAL A 31 -0.13 19.01 -15.32
N GLY A 32 -1.10 19.05 -14.38
CA GLY A 32 -2.51 18.84 -14.71
C GLY A 32 -3.07 19.79 -15.75
N ASN A 33 -2.54 21.01 -15.82
CA ASN A 33 -2.94 21.98 -16.83
C ASN A 33 -2.35 21.68 -18.24
N GLU A 34 -1.43 20.71 -18.33
CA GLU A 34 -0.67 20.40 -19.56
C GLU A 34 -0.94 18.94 -20.05
N ILE A 35 -1.71 18.13 -19.29
CA ILE A 35 -1.96 16.71 -19.62
C ILE A 35 -2.55 16.53 -21.01
N GLU A 36 -3.49 17.37 -21.43
CA GLU A 36 -4.08 17.33 -22.77
C GLU A 36 -3.02 17.55 -23.88
N GLU A 37 -2.12 18.52 -23.66
CA GLU A 37 -1.03 18.80 -24.57
C GLU A 37 -0.02 17.64 -24.59
N PHE A 38 0.35 17.10 -23.43
CA PHE A 38 1.25 15.94 -23.35
C PHE A 38 0.67 14.70 -24.07
N ALA A 39 -0.64 14.49 -23.95
CA ALA A 39 -1.33 13.43 -24.66
C ALA A 39 -1.31 13.63 -26.18
N ARG A 40 -1.35 14.88 -26.64
CA ARG A 40 -1.34 15.24 -28.07
C ARG A 40 0.05 15.10 -28.70
N ILE A 41 1.10 15.57 -28.01
CA ILE A 41 2.47 15.56 -28.56
C ILE A 41 3.17 14.22 -28.43
N GLY A 42 2.75 13.36 -27.49
CA GLY A 42 3.38 12.08 -27.20
C GLY A 42 4.52 12.19 -26.18
N TRP A 43 4.84 11.06 -25.55
CA TRP A 43 5.78 11.01 -24.43
C TRP A 43 7.22 11.38 -24.82
N GLU A 44 7.60 11.20 -26.08
CA GLU A 44 8.93 11.51 -26.63
C GLU A 44 9.23 13.02 -26.60
N GLU A 45 8.19 13.85 -26.74
CA GLU A 45 8.30 15.32 -26.83
C GLU A 45 8.08 16.02 -25.47
N VAL A 46 7.69 15.28 -24.43
CA VAL A 46 7.49 15.85 -23.07
C VAL A 46 8.84 16.12 -22.40
N ASP A 47 8.96 17.28 -21.74
CA ASP A 47 10.14 17.60 -20.91
C ASP A 47 10.50 16.43 -19.98
N GLU A 48 11.78 16.08 -19.93
CA GLU A 48 12.24 14.91 -19.18
C GLU A 48 11.91 14.99 -17.69
N THR A 49 11.92 16.19 -17.10
CA THR A 49 11.58 16.38 -15.68
C THR A 49 10.07 16.20 -15.45
N ASP A 50 9.24 16.66 -16.39
CA ASP A 50 7.79 16.43 -16.32
C ASP A 50 7.47 14.95 -16.50
N LEU A 51 8.07 14.30 -17.49
CA LEU A 51 7.90 12.89 -17.77
C LEU A 51 8.34 11.98 -16.60
N GLN A 52 9.55 12.19 -16.10
CA GLN A 52 10.15 11.29 -15.09
C GLN A 52 9.77 11.64 -13.67
N LEU A 53 9.41 12.89 -13.37
CA LEU A 53 9.15 13.37 -12.02
C LEU A 53 7.70 13.78 -11.83
N ARG A 54 7.21 14.82 -12.56
CA ARG A 54 5.98 15.53 -12.20
C ARG A 54 4.71 14.78 -12.59
N LEU A 55 4.70 13.98 -13.66
CA LEU A 55 3.57 13.10 -14.00
C LEU A 55 3.19 12.12 -12.87
N LYS A 56 4.11 11.85 -11.92
CA LYS A 56 3.82 11.03 -10.74
C LYS A 56 2.80 11.65 -9.79
N TRP A 57 2.57 12.98 -9.85
CA TRP A 57 1.48 13.64 -9.11
C TRP A 57 0.11 13.21 -9.63
N TYR A 58 0.05 12.82 -10.92
CA TYR A 58 -1.16 12.25 -11.55
C TYR A 58 -1.16 10.73 -11.58
N GLY A 59 -0.28 10.10 -10.77
CA GLY A 59 -0.19 8.66 -10.67
C GLY A 59 0.51 7.97 -11.85
N MET A 60 0.99 8.72 -12.84
CA MET A 60 1.70 8.19 -14.02
C MET A 60 3.19 8.03 -13.73
N PHE A 61 3.70 6.83 -13.94
CA PHE A 61 5.11 6.50 -13.70
C PHE A 61 5.74 5.99 -14.98
N TRP A 62 6.54 6.85 -15.60
CA TRP A 62 7.41 6.45 -16.70
C TRP A 62 8.52 5.50 -16.26
N ARG A 63 8.93 4.60 -17.16
CA ARG A 63 9.94 3.61 -16.86
C ARG A 63 10.83 3.32 -18.08
N PRO A 64 12.17 3.38 -17.92
CA PRO A 64 13.10 3.09 -19.03
C PRO A 64 12.95 1.69 -19.60
N LYS A 65 12.53 0.71 -18.78
CA LYS A 65 12.36 -0.69 -19.20
C LYS A 65 11.13 -0.92 -20.09
N THR A 66 10.16 -0.02 -20.07
CA THR A 66 8.93 -0.11 -20.86
C THR A 66 8.65 1.26 -21.51
N PRO A 67 9.49 1.72 -22.46
CA PRO A 67 9.32 3.02 -23.11
C PRO A 67 7.92 3.17 -23.69
N GLY A 68 7.28 4.33 -23.49
CA GLY A 68 5.92 4.62 -23.94
C GLY A 68 4.81 3.93 -23.13
N LYS A 69 5.13 2.96 -22.29
CA LYS A 69 4.17 2.25 -21.44
C LYS A 69 4.37 2.61 -19.97
N PHE A 70 3.35 3.21 -19.39
CA PHE A 70 3.39 3.73 -18.03
C PHE A 70 2.70 2.79 -17.04
N MET A 71 3.00 2.97 -15.75
CA MET A 71 2.18 2.49 -14.66
C MET A 71 1.31 3.64 -14.15
N LEU A 72 0.01 3.41 -14.02
CA LEU A 72 -0.91 4.32 -13.37
C LEU A 72 -1.30 3.76 -12.00
N ARG A 73 -1.15 4.57 -10.95
CA ARG A 73 -1.57 4.20 -9.59
C ARG A 73 -2.86 4.90 -9.22
N LEU A 74 -3.83 4.14 -8.76
CA LEU A 74 -5.11 4.66 -8.29
C LEU A 74 -5.08 4.94 -6.77
N ARG A 75 -6.09 5.67 -6.31
CA ARG A 75 -6.45 5.82 -4.90
C ARG A 75 -7.74 5.03 -4.66
N VAL A 76 -7.73 4.21 -3.64
CA VAL A 76 -8.87 3.40 -3.19
C VAL A 76 -8.85 3.43 -1.66
N PRO A 77 -9.41 4.47 -1.02
CA PRO A 77 -9.36 4.60 0.45
C PRO A 77 -9.98 3.37 1.10
N ASN A 78 -9.33 2.88 2.17
CA ASN A 78 -9.71 1.64 2.86
C ASN A 78 -9.79 0.39 1.96
N GLY A 79 -9.30 0.44 0.73
CA GLY A 79 -9.44 -0.67 -0.22
C GLY A 79 -10.88 -0.91 -0.72
N VAL A 80 -11.82 -0.01 -0.44
CA VAL A 80 -13.23 -0.17 -0.81
C VAL A 80 -13.46 0.21 -2.26
N ILE A 81 -13.93 -0.74 -3.06
CA ILE A 81 -14.26 -0.54 -4.47
C ILE A 81 -15.55 -1.30 -4.81
N ASN A 82 -16.41 -0.73 -5.66
CA ASN A 82 -17.62 -1.40 -6.10
C ASN A 82 -17.49 -1.97 -7.51
N HIS A 83 -18.43 -2.82 -7.89
CA HIS A 83 -18.47 -3.49 -9.20
C HIS A 83 -18.41 -2.53 -10.39
N ARG A 84 -19.03 -1.33 -10.31
CA ARG A 84 -19.00 -0.33 -11.39
C ARG A 84 -17.61 0.26 -11.55
N GLN A 85 -16.98 0.63 -10.44
CA GLN A 85 -15.63 1.13 -10.40
C GLN A 85 -14.64 0.09 -10.94
N LEU A 86 -14.77 -1.17 -10.49
CA LEU A 86 -13.90 -2.26 -10.94
C LEU A 86 -14.06 -2.56 -12.44
N ARG A 87 -15.28 -2.48 -12.99
CA ARG A 87 -15.53 -2.62 -14.44
C ARG A 87 -14.88 -1.49 -15.26
N VAL A 88 -14.87 -0.26 -14.75
CA VAL A 88 -14.13 0.84 -15.41
C VAL A 88 -12.63 0.56 -15.41
N VAL A 89 -12.09 0.12 -14.26
CA VAL A 89 -10.67 -0.29 -14.18
C VAL A 89 -10.37 -1.43 -15.16
N ALA A 90 -11.21 -2.46 -15.19
CA ALA A 90 -11.09 -3.61 -16.12
C ALA A 90 -11.04 -3.15 -17.57
N SER A 91 -11.96 -2.29 -18.00
CA SER A 91 -12.04 -1.78 -19.38
C SER A 91 -10.88 -0.85 -19.76
N ILE A 92 -10.21 -0.22 -18.77
CA ILE A 92 -8.95 0.49 -19.02
C ILE A 92 -7.82 -0.51 -19.25
N VAL A 93 -7.71 -1.54 -18.43
CA VAL A 93 -6.66 -2.57 -18.54
C VAL A 93 -6.81 -3.37 -19.83
N GLU A 94 -8.03 -3.74 -20.20
CA GLU A 94 -8.37 -4.50 -21.41
C GLU A 94 -7.85 -3.85 -22.70
N ARG A 95 -7.85 -2.51 -22.77
CA ARG A 95 -7.34 -1.75 -23.92
C ARG A 95 -5.89 -2.09 -24.26
N TYR A 96 -5.09 -2.50 -23.28
CA TYR A 96 -3.65 -2.75 -23.44
C TYR A 96 -3.30 -4.23 -23.67
N GLY A 97 -4.31 -5.12 -23.73
CA GLY A 97 -4.17 -6.54 -24.04
C GLY A 97 -3.19 -7.27 -23.10
N GLU A 98 -2.34 -8.12 -23.65
CA GLU A 98 -1.35 -8.90 -22.89
C GLU A 98 -0.32 -8.03 -22.14
N ASN A 99 -0.13 -6.79 -22.55
CA ASN A 99 0.75 -5.84 -21.88
C ASN A 99 0.05 -5.11 -20.72
N GLY A 100 -1.29 -5.20 -20.64
CA GLY A 100 -2.11 -4.62 -19.58
C GLY A 100 -2.26 -5.60 -18.43
N SER A 101 -2.07 -5.12 -17.22
CA SER A 101 -2.35 -5.86 -15.99
C SER A 101 -2.68 -4.91 -14.86
N CYS A 102 -3.29 -5.44 -13.80
CA CYS A 102 -3.57 -4.71 -12.59
C CYS A 102 -2.89 -5.43 -11.42
N ASP A 103 -2.19 -4.68 -10.58
CA ASP A 103 -1.63 -5.21 -9.33
C ASP A 103 -2.37 -4.60 -8.13
N ILE A 104 -2.86 -5.42 -7.21
CA ILE A 104 -3.25 -5.01 -5.86
C ILE A 104 -1.96 -4.73 -5.08
N THR A 105 -1.94 -3.67 -4.29
CA THR A 105 -0.74 -3.28 -3.53
C THR A 105 -0.89 -3.48 -2.04
N THR A 106 0.22 -3.50 -1.33
CA THR A 106 0.30 -3.50 0.15
C THR A 106 -0.26 -2.22 0.80
N ARG A 107 -0.97 -1.37 0.05
CA ARG A 107 -1.70 -0.18 0.53
C ARG A 107 -3.14 -0.16 0.03
N GLN A 108 -3.73 -1.33 -0.16
CA GLN A 108 -5.14 -1.48 -0.52
C GLN A 108 -5.53 -0.67 -1.77
N ASN A 109 -4.62 -0.50 -2.74
CA ASN A 109 -4.93 0.21 -3.98
C ASN A 109 -4.47 -0.55 -5.22
N LEU A 110 -4.78 -0.02 -6.39
CA LEU A 110 -4.54 -0.66 -7.68
C LEU A 110 -3.45 0.07 -8.47
N GLN A 111 -2.64 -0.71 -9.17
CA GLN A 111 -1.64 -0.21 -10.13
C GLN A 111 -1.89 -0.85 -11.50
N LEU A 112 -2.24 -0.02 -12.47
CA LEU A 112 -2.48 -0.44 -13.85
C LEU A 112 -1.17 -0.39 -14.64
N ARG A 113 -0.93 -1.38 -15.48
CA ARG A 113 0.27 -1.51 -16.30
C ARG A 113 -0.05 -1.31 -17.78
N GLY A 114 0.92 -0.84 -18.55
CA GLY A 114 0.79 -0.69 -20.00
C GLY A 114 0.08 0.58 -20.48
N VAL A 115 -0.31 1.48 -19.56
CA VAL A 115 -1.04 2.72 -19.87
C VAL A 115 -0.21 3.62 -20.79
N LEU A 116 -0.85 4.19 -21.82
CA LEU A 116 -0.24 5.16 -22.72
C LEU A 116 -0.53 6.60 -22.26
N LEU A 117 0.43 7.51 -22.46
CA LEU A 117 0.24 8.92 -22.09
C LEU A 117 -0.87 9.58 -22.91
N ASN A 118 -1.00 9.20 -24.18
CA ASN A 118 -2.04 9.69 -25.09
C ASN A 118 -3.47 9.39 -24.58
N ASP A 119 -3.65 8.34 -23.79
CA ASP A 119 -4.95 7.93 -23.23
C ASP A 119 -5.23 8.56 -21.85
N LEU A 120 -4.25 9.25 -21.26
CA LEU A 120 -4.37 9.75 -19.88
C LEU A 120 -5.57 10.68 -19.65
N PRO A 121 -5.91 11.64 -20.54
CA PRO A 121 -7.10 12.47 -20.36
C PRO A 121 -8.41 11.68 -20.26
N ASP A 122 -8.60 10.71 -21.17
CA ASP A 122 -9.78 9.82 -21.16
C ASP A 122 -9.81 8.97 -19.88
N ILE A 123 -8.68 8.40 -19.50
CA ILE A 123 -8.57 7.58 -18.28
C ILE A 123 -8.92 8.39 -17.03
N LEU A 124 -8.36 9.59 -16.87
CA LEU A 124 -8.66 10.45 -15.72
C LEU A 124 -10.14 10.82 -15.66
N LYS A 125 -10.74 11.13 -16.81
CA LYS A 125 -12.18 11.42 -16.90
C LYS A 125 -13.01 10.21 -16.48
N ARG A 126 -12.75 9.02 -17.04
CA ARG A 126 -13.50 7.79 -16.75
C ARG A 126 -13.38 7.38 -15.28
N LEU A 127 -12.20 7.55 -14.67
CA LEU A 127 -12.00 7.31 -13.24
C LEU A 127 -12.83 8.29 -12.41
N LYS A 128 -12.78 9.59 -12.74
CA LYS A 128 -13.55 10.63 -12.06
C LYS A 128 -15.06 10.39 -12.14
N ASP A 129 -15.57 9.97 -13.30
CA ASP A 129 -17.00 9.70 -13.53
C ASP A 129 -17.56 8.58 -12.60
N VAL A 130 -16.69 7.73 -12.05
CA VAL A 130 -17.06 6.67 -11.06
C VAL A 130 -16.53 6.93 -9.66
N GLY A 131 -16.00 8.14 -9.38
CA GLY A 131 -15.48 8.52 -8.07
C GLY A 131 -14.13 7.88 -7.71
N LEU A 132 -13.34 7.47 -8.71
CA LEU A 132 -11.95 7.06 -8.53
C LEU A 132 -10.98 8.17 -8.95
N SER A 133 -9.75 8.10 -8.45
CA SER A 133 -8.70 9.07 -8.80
C SER A 133 -7.32 8.43 -8.79
N SER A 134 -6.40 9.06 -9.51
CA SER A 134 -4.96 8.79 -9.44
C SER A 134 -4.15 10.00 -8.93
N ILE A 135 -4.82 11.13 -8.69
CA ILE A 135 -4.18 12.40 -8.32
C ILE A 135 -3.50 12.27 -6.96
N GLN A 136 -2.28 12.81 -6.85
CA GLN A 136 -1.39 12.74 -5.67
C GLN A 136 -1.10 11.32 -5.17
N SER A 137 -1.30 10.28 -5.97
CA SER A 137 -1.03 8.89 -5.56
C SER A 137 0.46 8.51 -5.60
N GLY A 138 1.32 9.37 -6.16
CA GLY A 138 2.73 9.07 -6.37
C GLY A 138 3.70 10.08 -5.75
N PHE A 139 4.97 9.73 -5.75
CA PHE A 139 6.11 10.54 -5.34
C PHE A 139 6.00 11.15 -3.93
N ASP A 140 6.28 12.45 -3.76
CA ASP A 140 6.35 13.17 -2.47
C ASP A 140 4.98 13.76 -2.09
N ASN A 141 3.98 12.90 -2.07
CA ASN A 141 2.58 13.20 -1.75
C ASN A 141 2.05 12.27 -0.66
N PRO A 142 0.93 12.62 -0.03
CA PRO A 142 0.14 11.67 0.76
C PRO A 142 -0.31 10.51 -0.12
N ARG A 143 -0.13 9.29 0.39
CA ARG A 143 -0.52 8.05 -0.32
C ARG A 143 -1.97 7.70 -0.04
N ASN A 144 -2.42 6.58 -0.63
CA ASN A 144 -3.71 6.00 -0.30
C ASN A 144 -3.86 5.87 1.22
N VAL A 145 -5.00 6.25 1.77
CA VAL A 145 -5.31 6.06 3.18
C VAL A 145 -5.76 4.62 3.37
N THR A 146 -5.09 3.89 4.27
CA THR A 146 -5.39 2.49 4.57
C THR A 146 -6.26 2.37 5.81
N GLY A 147 -7.05 1.29 5.88
CA GLY A 147 -7.93 1.02 7.00
C GLY A 147 -8.22 -0.47 7.15
N ASN A 148 -9.17 -0.82 8.01
CA ASN A 148 -9.59 -2.21 8.16
C ASN A 148 -10.28 -2.72 6.87
N PRO A 149 -9.79 -3.77 6.22
CA PRO A 149 -10.45 -4.32 5.02
C PRO A 149 -11.86 -4.85 5.31
N LEU A 150 -12.15 -5.21 6.55
CA LEU A 150 -13.47 -5.65 7.01
C LEU A 150 -14.34 -4.52 7.59
N ALA A 151 -13.96 -3.24 7.40
CA ALA A 151 -14.69 -2.11 7.95
C ALA A 151 -16.20 -2.14 7.59
N GLY A 152 -17.04 -1.95 8.58
CA GLY A 152 -18.51 -1.98 8.48
C GLY A 152 -19.15 -3.37 8.41
N ILE A 153 -18.34 -4.43 8.32
CA ILE A 153 -18.85 -5.81 8.20
C ILE A 153 -18.28 -6.77 9.25
N ASP A 154 -17.19 -6.41 9.92
CA ASP A 154 -16.53 -7.24 10.92
C ASP A 154 -17.34 -7.32 12.22
N PRO A 155 -17.73 -8.53 12.69
CA PRO A 155 -18.36 -8.68 14.00
C PRO A 155 -17.52 -8.15 15.17
N ASN A 156 -16.20 -8.09 15.01
CA ASN A 156 -15.25 -7.70 16.05
C ASN A 156 -14.71 -6.27 15.87
N GLU A 157 -15.25 -5.49 14.91
CA GLU A 157 -14.78 -4.12 14.75
C GLU A 157 -15.17 -3.23 15.92
N ILE A 158 -14.27 -2.33 16.28
CA ILE A 158 -14.50 -1.29 17.28
C ILE A 158 -15.16 -0.08 16.60
N ILE A 159 -14.70 0.25 15.39
CA ILE A 159 -15.20 1.38 14.61
C ILE A 159 -15.11 1.10 13.11
N ASP A 160 -16.13 1.51 12.35
CA ASP A 160 -16.09 1.49 10.89
C ASP A 160 -15.11 2.56 10.36
N THR A 161 -14.03 2.13 9.74
CA THR A 161 -12.98 3.05 9.26
C THR A 161 -13.29 3.74 7.93
N ARG A 162 -14.30 3.31 7.20
CA ARG A 162 -14.62 3.85 5.86
C ARG A 162 -14.89 5.36 5.83
N PRO A 163 -15.70 5.93 6.74
CA PRO A 163 -15.93 7.37 6.77
C PRO A 163 -14.62 8.15 6.98
N PHE A 164 -13.79 7.72 7.93
CA PHE A 164 -12.56 8.41 8.31
C PHE A 164 -11.48 8.34 7.23
N THR A 165 -11.33 7.18 6.57
CA THR A 165 -10.37 7.04 5.47
C THR A 165 -10.78 7.86 4.25
N THR A 166 -12.08 8.01 4.00
CA THR A 166 -12.63 8.87 2.94
C THR A 166 -12.42 10.34 3.29
N GLU A 167 -12.77 10.76 4.51
CA GLU A 167 -12.60 12.14 4.97
C GLU A 167 -11.12 12.56 4.93
N LEU A 168 -10.21 11.72 5.43
CA LEU A 168 -8.77 11.96 5.35
C LEU A 168 -8.28 12.05 3.90
N GLN A 169 -8.77 11.19 2.99
CA GLN A 169 -8.39 11.29 1.59
C GLN A 169 -8.87 12.61 0.98
N ASP A 170 -10.12 12.98 1.21
CA ASP A 170 -10.71 14.22 0.70
C ASP A 170 -9.96 15.43 1.23
N PHE A 171 -9.65 15.46 2.52
CA PHE A 171 -8.83 16.49 3.12
C PHE A 171 -7.43 16.58 2.49
N LEU A 172 -6.72 15.46 2.40
CA LEU A 172 -5.33 15.41 1.90
C LEU A 172 -5.20 15.69 0.40
N THR A 173 -6.26 15.52 -0.37
CA THR A 173 -6.25 15.65 -1.83
C THR A 173 -7.20 16.71 -2.37
N ASN A 174 -7.87 17.46 -1.50
CA ASN A 174 -8.93 18.38 -1.87
C ASN A 174 -9.98 17.69 -2.76
N HIS A 175 -10.64 16.65 -2.21
CA HIS A 175 -11.63 15.83 -2.92
C HIS A 175 -11.12 15.26 -4.25
N CYS A 176 -9.85 14.82 -4.26
CA CYS A 176 -9.16 14.30 -5.45
C CYS A 176 -8.96 15.30 -6.60
N GLU A 177 -9.15 16.60 -6.37
CA GLU A 177 -8.84 17.66 -7.35
C GLU A 177 -7.36 18.12 -7.26
N GLY A 178 -6.64 17.68 -6.24
CA GLY A 178 -5.27 18.08 -5.94
C GLY A 178 -5.21 19.15 -4.85
N ASN A 179 -4.48 18.84 -3.77
CA ASN A 179 -4.29 19.75 -2.65
C ASN A 179 -2.88 20.35 -2.67
N PRO A 180 -2.71 21.64 -3.04
CA PRO A 180 -1.41 22.29 -3.11
C PRO A 180 -0.68 22.36 -1.75
N GLU A 181 -1.41 22.35 -0.63
CA GLU A 181 -0.83 22.38 0.71
C GLU A 181 -0.02 21.12 1.01
N PHE A 182 -0.43 19.98 0.44
CA PHE A 182 0.22 18.67 0.67
C PHE A 182 0.92 18.10 -0.57
N SER A 183 1.04 18.87 -1.65
CA SER A 183 1.63 18.39 -2.91
C SER A 183 3.17 18.47 -2.96
N ASN A 184 3.82 19.08 -1.98
CA ASN A 184 5.27 19.24 -1.93
C ASN A 184 5.83 18.85 -0.56
N LEU A 185 5.66 17.58 -0.20
CA LEU A 185 6.26 17.04 1.02
C LEU A 185 7.75 16.71 0.81
N PRO A 186 8.58 16.65 1.87
CA PRO A 186 9.98 16.22 1.74
C PRO A 186 10.12 14.80 1.15
N ARG A 187 9.16 13.91 1.46
CA ARG A 187 9.04 12.54 0.93
C ARG A 187 7.57 12.09 0.93
N LYS A 188 7.32 10.81 0.54
CA LYS A 188 5.98 10.19 0.64
C LYS A 188 5.48 10.20 2.08
N TRP A 189 4.19 10.37 2.24
CA TRP A 189 3.46 10.28 3.50
C TRP A 189 2.42 9.16 3.44
N ASN A 190 2.25 8.39 4.52
CA ASN A 190 1.25 7.33 4.62
C ASN A 190 0.39 7.55 5.87
N THR A 191 -0.92 7.47 5.70
CA THR A 191 -1.93 7.62 6.76
C THR A 191 -2.74 6.35 6.87
N ALA A 192 -3.06 5.94 8.11
CA ALA A 192 -3.89 4.77 8.35
C ALA A 192 -4.86 4.99 9.51
N VAL A 193 -6.03 4.32 9.44
CA VAL A 193 -7.03 4.28 10.50
C VAL A 193 -7.33 2.82 10.82
N ALA A 194 -6.95 2.36 12.01
CA ALA A 194 -7.29 1.02 12.48
C ALA A 194 -8.75 0.96 12.94
N GLY A 195 -9.43 -0.15 12.69
CA GLY A 195 -10.84 -0.35 13.02
C GLY A 195 -11.08 -1.47 14.04
N ALA A 196 -10.09 -2.34 14.25
CA ALA A 196 -10.13 -3.48 15.16
C ALA A 196 -8.77 -3.70 15.80
N LYS A 197 -8.70 -4.50 16.86
CA LYS A 197 -7.45 -4.76 17.60
C LYS A 197 -6.42 -5.55 16.78
N ASP A 198 -6.88 -6.37 15.85
CA ASP A 198 -6.06 -7.16 14.93
C ASP A 198 -5.74 -6.45 13.60
N ASN A 199 -6.15 -5.19 13.45
CA ASN A 199 -5.84 -4.38 12.28
C ASN A 199 -4.51 -3.63 12.47
N PHE A 200 -3.40 -4.30 12.18
CA PHE A 200 -2.05 -3.80 12.42
C PHE A 200 -1.55 -2.88 11.31
N LEU A 201 -1.42 -1.59 11.56
CA LEU A 201 -1.07 -0.56 10.58
C LEU A 201 0.15 0.28 10.98
N LEU A 202 0.91 -0.12 12.01
CA LEU A 202 2.00 0.69 12.61
C LEU A 202 3.20 0.96 11.68
N HIS A 203 3.21 0.48 10.46
CA HIS A 203 4.22 0.82 9.45
C HIS A 203 3.95 2.14 8.70
N ASN A 204 2.86 2.84 9.01
CA ASN A 204 2.47 4.11 8.41
C ASN A 204 3.04 5.31 9.19
N ASP A 205 3.16 6.47 8.51
CA ASP A 205 3.74 7.69 9.11
C ASP A 205 2.84 8.27 10.22
N ILE A 206 1.51 8.13 10.10
CA ILE A 206 0.53 8.37 11.17
C ILE A 206 -0.51 7.26 11.18
N VAL A 207 -0.92 6.82 12.37
CA VAL A 207 -1.96 5.81 12.58
C VAL A 207 -2.91 6.28 13.68
N PHE A 208 -4.20 6.21 13.38
CA PHE A 208 -5.29 6.43 14.33
C PHE A 208 -5.81 5.07 14.80
N HIS A 209 -5.70 4.79 16.09
CA HIS A 209 -6.15 3.53 16.70
C HIS A 209 -7.36 3.79 17.59
N PRO A 210 -8.50 3.08 17.40
CA PRO A 210 -9.72 3.36 18.17
C PRO A 210 -9.53 3.01 19.65
N VAL A 211 -9.86 3.97 20.51
CA VAL A 211 -9.80 3.81 21.95
C VAL A 211 -10.86 4.68 22.60
N GLU A 212 -11.53 4.12 23.63
CA GLU A 212 -12.52 4.83 24.43
C GLU A 212 -11.84 5.60 25.56
N ARG A 213 -12.24 6.86 25.75
CA ARG A 213 -11.87 7.70 26.89
C ARG A 213 -13.12 8.33 27.48
N ASP A 214 -13.33 8.13 28.78
CA ASP A 214 -14.45 8.70 29.54
C ASP A 214 -15.84 8.44 28.88
N GLY A 215 -16.03 7.25 28.29
CA GLY A 215 -17.26 6.86 27.58
C GLY A 215 -17.38 7.41 26.15
N VAL A 216 -16.35 8.09 25.65
CA VAL A 216 -16.32 8.63 24.27
C VAL A 216 -15.32 7.84 23.43
N LEU A 217 -15.78 7.23 22.36
CA LEU A 217 -14.92 6.56 21.38
C LEU A 217 -14.23 7.60 20.49
N GLY A 218 -12.91 7.59 20.50
CA GLY A 218 -12.03 8.42 19.69
C GLY A 218 -10.81 7.62 19.22
N PHE A 219 -9.69 8.29 19.03
CA PHE A 219 -8.47 7.67 18.53
C PHE A 219 -7.24 8.07 19.34
N GLY A 220 -6.45 7.07 19.75
CA GLY A 220 -5.05 7.26 20.11
C GLY A 220 -4.20 7.45 18.85
N VAL A 221 -3.21 8.33 18.93
CA VAL A 221 -2.37 8.74 17.78
C VAL A 221 -0.99 8.11 17.88
N TRP A 222 -0.60 7.37 16.84
CA TRP A 222 0.72 6.77 16.70
C TRP A 222 1.43 7.38 15.50
N VAL A 223 2.74 7.64 15.62
CA VAL A 223 3.51 8.40 14.63
C VAL A 223 4.85 7.76 14.29
N GLY A 224 5.34 7.99 13.08
CA GLY A 224 6.71 7.67 12.68
C GLY A 224 6.96 6.24 12.20
N GLY A 225 5.94 5.50 11.79
CA GLY A 225 6.16 4.21 11.11
C GLY A 225 6.91 4.38 9.79
N ILE A 226 7.89 3.53 9.55
CA ILE A 226 8.75 3.62 8.37
C ILE A 226 9.22 2.25 7.89
N LEU A 227 9.08 2.03 6.58
CA LEU A 227 9.77 0.97 5.86
C LEU A 227 10.52 1.60 4.69
N SER A 228 11.85 1.50 4.70
CA SER A 228 12.72 2.15 3.71
C SER A 228 14.09 1.48 3.64
N SER A 229 14.90 1.89 2.67
CA SER A 229 16.30 1.46 2.54
C SER A 229 17.23 1.97 3.66
N GLN A 230 16.78 2.93 4.45
CA GLN A 230 17.61 3.55 5.50
C GLN A 230 17.25 3.02 6.89
N MET A 231 15.98 2.74 7.14
CA MET A 231 15.47 2.34 8.43
C MET A 231 14.14 1.60 8.26
N ASN A 232 13.88 0.64 9.12
CA ASN A 232 12.59 0.00 9.28
C ASN A 232 12.20 0.07 10.76
N ALA A 233 11.05 0.66 11.05
CA ALA A 233 10.54 0.80 12.41
C ALA A 233 9.02 0.96 12.39
N TYR A 234 8.37 0.48 13.41
CA TYR A 234 6.96 0.74 13.66
C TYR A 234 6.73 2.12 14.26
N ALA A 235 5.52 2.64 14.10
CA ALA A 235 5.09 3.88 14.72
C ALA A 235 5.13 3.75 16.26
N ILE A 236 5.37 4.88 16.91
CA ILE A 236 5.39 5.00 18.37
C ILE A 236 4.22 5.88 18.83
N PRO A 237 3.70 5.69 20.06
CA PRO A 237 2.60 6.51 20.55
C PRO A 237 3.04 7.98 20.69
N LEU A 238 2.20 8.89 20.20
CA LEU A 238 2.34 10.33 20.42
C LEU A 238 1.87 10.72 21.86
N ASN A 239 1.26 9.80 22.57
CA ASN A 239 0.54 10.04 23.82
C ASN A 239 -0.53 11.14 23.65
N ALA A 240 -1.30 11.06 22.59
CA ALA A 240 -2.39 11.98 22.28
C ALA A 240 -3.65 11.19 21.90
N TRP A 241 -4.77 11.58 22.48
CA TRP A 241 -6.10 11.11 22.12
C TRP A 241 -6.87 12.24 21.43
N VAL A 242 -7.56 11.93 20.35
CA VAL A 242 -8.38 12.88 19.59
C VAL A 242 -9.79 12.34 19.38
N LYS A 243 -10.75 13.24 19.30
CA LYS A 243 -12.12 12.89 18.89
C LYS A 243 -12.16 12.48 17.42
N GLN A 244 -13.24 11.82 17.04
CA GLN A 244 -13.43 11.33 15.68
C GLN A 244 -13.39 12.44 14.62
N ASP A 245 -13.93 13.61 14.92
CA ASP A 245 -13.96 14.79 14.06
C ASP A 245 -12.66 15.62 14.05
N GLU A 246 -11.66 15.22 14.84
CA GLU A 246 -10.37 15.93 14.95
C GLU A 246 -9.23 15.26 14.15
N ILE A 247 -9.47 14.11 13.51
CA ILE A 247 -8.42 13.36 12.79
C ILE A 247 -7.76 14.15 11.67
N CYS A 248 -8.54 14.91 10.90
CA CYS A 248 -8.01 15.78 9.85
C CYS A 248 -7.15 16.90 10.42
N LYS A 249 -7.59 17.55 11.51
CA LYS A 249 -6.84 18.59 12.20
C LYS A 249 -5.52 18.05 12.76
N MET A 250 -5.53 16.87 13.39
CA MET A 250 -4.33 16.23 13.90
C MET A 250 -3.37 15.89 12.75
N THR A 251 -3.88 15.33 11.66
CA THR A 251 -3.08 15.02 10.47
C THR A 251 -2.45 16.27 9.87
N ASP A 252 -3.19 17.38 9.79
CA ASP A 252 -2.69 18.69 9.31
C ASP A 252 -1.52 19.18 10.17
N CYS A 253 -1.68 19.21 11.49
CA CYS A 253 -0.63 19.66 12.42
C CYS A 253 0.66 18.86 12.24
N VAL A 254 0.56 17.52 12.21
CA VAL A 254 1.73 16.63 12.09
C VAL A 254 2.40 16.78 10.73
N ILE A 255 1.63 16.82 9.63
CA ILE A 255 2.20 16.97 8.28
C ILE A 255 2.86 18.33 8.10
N ARG A 256 2.23 19.43 8.55
CA ARG A 256 2.79 20.79 8.40
C ARG A 256 4.11 20.94 9.15
N LEU A 257 4.20 20.45 10.38
CA LEU A 257 5.46 20.48 11.13
C LEU A 257 6.60 19.81 10.35
N TRP A 258 6.36 18.62 9.84
CA TRP A 258 7.36 17.92 9.04
C TRP A 258 7.58 18.54 7.65
N ARG A 259 6.53 18.97 6.94
CA ARG A 259 6.65 19.64 5.65
C ARG A 259 7.54 20.87 5.75
N ASP A 260 7.36 21.66 6.80
CA ASP A 260 7.98 22.95 6.96
C ASP A 260 9.39 22.84 7.57
N ASN A 261 9.67 21.80 8.37
CA ASN A 261 10.94 21.64 9.08
C ASN A 261 11.79 20.43 8.61
N GLY A 262 11.21 19.50 7.87
CA GLY A 262 11.87 18.27 7.42
C GLY A 262 13.05 18.49 6.46
N GLU A 263 13.92 17.50 6.39
CA GLU A 263 15.15 17.50 5.59
C GLU A 263 14.86 17.51 4.07
N ARG A 264 15.47 18.46 3.35
CA ARG A 264 15.30 18.61 1.89
C ARG A 264 16.61 18.61 1.09
N ASP A 265 17.77 18.70 1.76
CA ASP A 265 19.08 18.56 1.09
C ASP A 265 19.44 17.07 0.93
N LYS A 266 19.32 16.29 2.00
CA LYS A 266 19.69 14.87 2.02
C LYS A 266 18.46 13.99 1.87
N ARG A 267 18.04 13.74 0.63
CA ARG A 267 16.81 13.00 0.31
C ARG A 267 16.61 11.67 1.09
N PRO A 268 17.63 10.82 1.36
CA PRO A 268 17.47 9.64 2.20
C PRO A 268 16.95 9.94 3.61
N LYS A 269 17.27 11.13 4.16
CA LYS A 269 16.85 11.59 5.48
C LYS A 269 15.53 12.37 5.49
N GLY A 270 14.88 12.55 4.33
CA GLY A 270 13.65 13.33 4.19
C GLY A 270 12.37 12.63 4.68
N ARG A 271 12.41 11.36 5.17
CA ARG A 271 11.22 10.68 5.71
C ARG A 271 10.84 11.27 7.08
N PHE A 272 9.54 11.27 7.38
CA PHE A 272 8.99 11.83 8.62
C PHE A 272 9.64 11.26 9.87
N ARG A 273 9.85 9.95 9.96
CA ARG A 273 10.51 9.30 11.09
C ARG A 273 11.90 9.88 11.39
N MET A 274 12.67 10.25 10.35
CA MET A 274 13.99 10.85 10.55
C MET A 274 13.91 12.24 11.21
N TYR A 275 12.89 13.02 10.87
CA TYR A 275 12.60 14.30 11.53
C TYR A 275 12.16 14.09 12.98
N LEU A 276 11.26 13.13 13.21
CA LEU A 276 10.78 12.77 14.54
C LEU A 276 11.93 12.30 15.46
N ASP A 277 12.80 11.42 14.98
CA ASP A 277 13.94 10.92 15.76
C ASP A 277 14.97 12.03 16.07
N GLN A 278 15.14 13.00 15.15
CA GLN A 278 16.02 14.14 15.38
C GLN A 278 15.50 15.08 16.46
N LEU A 279 14.19 15.31 16.50
CA LEU A 279 13.55 16.21 17.46
C LEU A 279 13.28 15.53 18.81
N GLY A 280 12.94 14.25 18.78
CA GLY A 280 12.47 13.48 19.92
C GLY A 280 10.95 13.60 20.09
N ILE A 281 10.32 12.52 20.61
CA ILE A 281 8.86 12.41 20.68
C ILE A 281 8.23 13.48 21.57
N ASP A 282 8.82 13.80 22.72
CA ASP A 282 8.28 14.76 23.67
C ASP A 282 8.30 16.20 23.11
N ALA A 283 9.42 16.58 22.48
CA ALA A 283 9.54 17.88 21.81
C ALA A 283 8.57 17.96 20.63
N PHE A 284 8.46 16.89 19.83
CA PHE A 284 7.52 16.83 18.73
C PHE A 284 6.06 16.95 19.20
N ARG A 285 5.70 16.25 20.30
CA ARG A 285 4.37 16.36 20.92
C ARG A 285 4.07 17.81 21.33
N SER A 286 5.04 18.49 21.94
CA SER A 286 4.89 19.89 22.34
C SER A 286 4.68 20.84 21.14
N GLU A 287 5.37 20.60 20.02
CA GLU A 287 5.17 21.37 18.79
C GLU A 287 3.76 21.11 18.19
N VAL A 288 3.32 19.84 18.18
CA VAL A 288 1.94 19.49 17.76
C VAL A 288 0.92 20.20 18.64
N GLU A 289 1.11 20.18 19.96
CA GLU A 289 0.22 20.87 20.92
C GLU A 289 0.15 22.39 20.66
N GLY A 290 1.26 22.99 20.27
CA GLY A 290 1.32 24.41 19.86
C GLY A 290 0.44 24.76 18.66
N LEU A 291 0.23 23.81 17.74
CA LEU A 291 -0.64 23.99 16.57
C LEU A 291 -2.07 23.48 16.80
N PHE A 292 -2.20 22.35 17.47
CA PHE A 292 -3.48 21.69 17.68
C PHE A 292 -4.30 22.34 18.81
N GLY A 293 -3.61 22.85 19.82
CA GLY A 293 -4.16 23.23 21.13
C GLY A 293 -3.89 22.10 22.15
N PRO A 294 -4.37 22.24 23.40
CA PRO A 294 -4.10 21.26 24.46
C PRO A 294 -4.40 19.83 24.06
N LEU A 295 -3.40 18.96 24.15
CA LEU A 295 -3.53 17.54 23.80
C LEU A 295 -4.01 16.74 25.00
N THR A 296 -5.08 15.99 24.81
CA THR A 296 -5.56 14.99 25.75
C THR A 296 -4.68 13.74 25.69
N GLU A 297 -4.30 13.17 26.82
CA GLU A 297 -3.47 11.96 26.85
C GLU A 297 -4.24 10.73 26.37
N ASP A 298 -3.55 9.84 25.64
CA ASP A 298 -4.07 8.54 25.23
C ASP A 298 -4.28 7.65 26.48
N PRO A 299 -5.48 7.09 26.69
CA PRO A 299 -5.73 6.20 27.82
C PRO A 299 -5.06 4.82 27.71
N GLY A 300 -4.35 4.55 26.62
CA GLY A 300 -3.65 3.30 26.36
C GLY A 300 -4.23 2.54 25.17
N SER A 301 -3.99 3.03 23.96
CA SER A 301 -4.29 2.29 22.73
C SER A 301 -3.41 1.05 22.62
N VAL A 302 -3.99 -0.11 22.38
CA VAL A 302 -3.27 -1.39 22.33
C VAL A 302 -3.64 -2.16 21.08
N PHE A 303 -2.64 -2.64 20.35
CA PHE A 303 -2.78 -3.66 19.30
C PHE A 303 -2.57 -5.03 19.96
N ASN A 304 -3.63 -5.74 20.28
CA ASN A 304 -3.55 -6.92 21.14
C ASN A 304 -3.41 -8.23 20.35
N ASP A 305 -3.91 -8.26 19.12
CA ASP A 305 -4.11 -9.52 18.41
C ASP A 305 -3.20 -9.62 17.20
N THR A 306 -2.81 -10.84 16.86
CA THR A 306 -2.16 -11.13 15.59
C THR A 306 -3.16 -10.88 14.46
N PRO A 307 -2.75 -10.20 13.36
CA PRO A 307 -3.61 -10.00 12.21
C PRO A 307 -4.18 -11.30 11.70
N ARG A 308 -5.51 -11.32 11.46
CA ARG A 308 -6.22 -12.51 10.94
C ARG A 308 -5.98 -12.69 9.45
N SER A 309 -5.96 -13.95 9.02
CA SER A 309 -6.23 -14.30 7.63
C SER A 309 -7.71 -14.03 7.30
N HIS A 310 -7.97 -13.56 6.08
CA HIS A 310 -9.31 -13.28 5.62
C HIS A 310 -9.82 -14.31 4.60
N TYR A 311 -9.05 -15.38 4.33
CA TYR A 311 -9.45 -16.41 3.37
C TYR A 311 -10.66 -17.22 3.85
N GLY A 312 -11.43 -17.70 2.88
CA GLY A 312 -12.61 -18.48 3.18
C GLY A 312 -13.88 -17.65 3.30
N ILE A 313 -14.94 -18.31 3.76
CA ILE A 313 -16.27 -17.68 3.97
C ILE A 313 -16.47 -17.48 5.47
N HIS A 314 -16.74 -16.25 5.86
CA HIS A 314 -16.90 -15.86 7.25
C HIS A 314 -18.19 -15.07 7.46
N PRO A 315 -18.83 -15.18 8.63
CA PRO A 315 -20.01 -14.36 8.95
C PRO A 315 -19.65 -12.88 9.04
N GLN A 316 -20.58 -12.03 8.63
CA GLN A 316 -20.51 -10.60 8.87
C GLN A 316 -21.26 -10.22 10.16
N LYS A 317 -21.13 -8.96 10.56
CA LYS A 317 -21.87 -8.33 11.66
C LYS A 317 -23.40 -8.43 11.48
N LYS A 318 -23.89 -8.34 10.25
CA LYS A 318 -25.30 -8.52 9.94
C LYS A 318 -25.62 -9.99 9.80
N ALA A 319 -26.67 -10.44 10.52
CA ALA A 319 -27.12 -11.82 10.48
C ALA A 319 -27.46 -12.28 9.05
N ASP A 320 -27.18 -13.54 8.74
CA ASP A 320 -27.40 -14.17 7.43
C ASP A 320 -26.60 -13.57 6.26
N GLU A 321 -25.63 -12.72 6.56
CA GLU A 321 -24.66 -12.20 5.60
C GLU A 321 -23.23 -12.71 5.88
N PHE A 322 -22.50 -12.96 4.80
CA PHE A 322 -21.13 -13.47 4.83
C PHE A 322 -20.22 -12.63 3.94
N PHE A 323 -18.93 -12.65 4.21
CA PHE A 323 -17.90 -12.24 3.24
C PHE A 323 -17.10 -13.46 2.78
N ALA A 324 -16.58 -13.38 1.58
CA ALA A 324 -15.67 -14.37 1.02
C ALA A 324 -14.31 -13.73 0.74
N GLY A 325 -13.29 -14.17 1.45
CA GLY A 325 -11.89 -13.80 1.20
C GLY A 325 -11.27 -14.71 0.15
N LEU A 326 -10.82 -14.13 -0.94
CA LEU A 326 -10.28 -14.78 -2.12
C LEU A 326 -8.79 -14.53 -2.23
N HIS A 327 -8.01 -15.59 -2.41
CA HIS A 327 -6.58 -15.45 -2.67
C HIS A 327 -6.32 -14.98 -4.09
N VAL A 328 -5.56 -13.89 -4.23
CA VAL A 328 -5.05 -13.38 -5.51
C VAL A 328 -3.54 -13.58 -5.53
N SER A 329 -3.08 -14.55 -6.29
CA SER A 329 -1.66 -14.91 -6.36
C SER A 329 -0.79 -13.68 -6.62
N VAL A 330 0.04 -13.33 -5.62
CA VAL A 330 0.91 -12.15 -5.61
C VAL A 330 0.21 -10.83 -6.00
N GLY A 331 -1.11 -10.77 -5.83
CA GLY A 331 -1.93 -9.58 -6.11
C GLY A 331 -2.04 -9.19 -7.57
N ARG A 332 -1.79 -10.08 -8.54
CA ARG A 332 -1.86 -9.76 -9.98
C ARG A 332 -3.18 -10.19 -10.60
N LEU A 333 -3.80 -9.27 -11.35
CA LEU A 333 -5.08 -9.46 -12.02
C LEU A 333 -4.98 -9.07 -13.50
N THR A 334 -5.65 -9.83 -14.35
CA THR A 334 -5.92 -9.48 -15.75
C THR A 334 -7.21 -8.66 -15.88
N ALA A 335 -7.49 -8.13 -17.07
CA ALA A 335 -8.77 -7.46 -17.33
C ALA A 335 -9.97 -8.42 -17.14
N THR A 336 -9.84 -9.67 -17.59
CA THR A 336 -10.86 -10.72 -17.40
C THR A 336 -11.11 -10.98 -15.91
N ASP A 337 -10.04 -11.09 -15.11
CA ASP A 337 -10.17 -11.29 -13.66
C ASP A 337 -10.94 -10.16 -12.99
N LEU A 338 -10.67 -8.91 -13.38
CA LEU A 338 -11.37 -7.74 -12.85
C LEU A 338 -12.88 -7.74 -13.24
N HIS A 339 -13.20 -8.13 -14.48
CA HIS A 339 -14.60 -8.26 -14.92
C HIS A 339 -15.32 -9.38 -14.18
N ASP A 340 -14.69 -10.53 -14.02
CA ASP A 340 -15.28 -11.69 -13.35
C ASP A 340 -15.49 -11.44 -11.85
N LEU A 341 -14.52 -10.80 -11.17
CA LEU A 341 -14.66 -10.38 -9.77
C LEU A 341 -15.79 -9.35 -9.61
N ALA A 342 -15.91 -8.38 -10.53
CA ALA A 342 -17.01 -7.41 -10.52
C ALA A 342 -18.37 -8.09 -10.72
N THR A 343 -18.45 -9.09 -11.58
CA THR A 343 -19.67 -9.87 -11.83
C THR A 343 -20.00 -10.72 -10.61
N ALA A 344 -19.06 -11.48 -10.08
CA ALA A 344 -19.29 -12.31 -8.90
C ALA A 344 -19.73 -11.50 -7.67
N SER A 345 -19.13 -10.30 -7.48
CA SER A 345 -19.54 -9.43 -6.37
C SER A 345 -21.00 -8.99 -6.44
N LEU A 346 -21.54 -8.81 -7.65
CA LEU A 346 -22.93 -8.42 -7.87
C LEU A 346 -23.88 -9.63 -7.82
N ASP A 347 -23.45 -10.78 -8.39
CA ASP A 347 -24.29 -11.98 -8.50
C ASP A 347 -24.48 -12.71 -7.17
N TYR A 348 -23.51 -12.61 -6.27
CA TYR A 348 -23.48 -13.32 -4.99
C TYR A 348 -23.58 -12.41 -3.77
N GLY A 349 -23.11 -11.15 -3.87
CA GLY A 349 -23.02 -10.21 -2.78
C GLY A 349 -23.72 -8.88 -3.06
N THR A 350 -23.22 -7.82 -2.43
CA THR A 350 -23.76 -6.45 -2.55
C THR A 350 -23.17 -5.66 -3.72
N GLY A 351 -22.27 -6.24 -4.49
CA GLY A 351 -21.51 -5.54 -5.53
C GLY A 351 -20.30 -4.75 -4.97
N GLU A 352 -20.03 -4.86 -3.67
CA GLU A 352 -18.87 -4.25 -3.02
C GLU A 352 -17.73 -5.27 -2.90
N ILE A 353 -16.52 -4.78 -3.13
CA ILE A 353 -15.27 -5.54 -3.09
C ILE A 353 -14.29 -4.79 -2.18
N ARG A 354 -13.47 -5.54 -1.45
CA ARG A 354 -12.39 -4.99 -0.63
C ARG A 354 -11.03 -5.48 -1.11
N LEU A 355 -10.08 -4.57 -1.16
CA LEU A 355 -8.67 -4.88 -1.40
C LEU A 355 -7.96 -4.93 -0.06
N THR A 356 -7.13 -5.98 0.17
CA THR A 356 -6.40 -6.14 1.42
C THR A 356 -4.94 -5.70 1.28
N GLU A 357 -4.25 -5.46 2.40
CA GLU A 357 -2.82 -5.19 2.43
C GLU A 357 -1.99 -6.42 2.03
N ASP A 358 -2.53 -7.62 2.22
CA ASP A 358 -1.96 -8.88 1.75
C ASP A 358 -2.20 -9.13 0.26
N GLN A 359 -2.66 -8.10 -0.47
CA GLN A 359 -2.86 -8.12 -1.92
C GLN A 359 -3.98 -9.05 -2.39
N ASN A 360 -4.98 -9.30 -1.57
CA ASN A 360 -6.12 -10.17 -1.84
C ASN A 360 -7.42 -9.38 -2.03
N VAL A 361 -8.50 -10.11 -2.33
CA VAL A 361 -9.84 -9.57 -2.57
C VAL A 361 -10.84 -10.18 -1.60
N ILE A 362 -11.76 -9.36 -1.10
CA ILE A 362 -12.91 -9.81 -0.32
C ILE A 362 -14.19 -9.42 -1.06
N ILE A 363 -15.09 -10.36 -1.29
CA ILE A 363 -16.46 -10.13 -1.76
C ILE A 363 -17.38 -10.03 -0.55
N VAL A 364 -18.20 -9.00 -0.50
CA VAL A 364 -18.99 -8.61 0.66
C VAL A 364 -20.48 -8.90 0.45
N GLY A 365 -21.17 -9.31 1.51
CA GLY A 365 -22.63 -9.41 1.54
C GLY A 365 -23.21 -10.63 0.84
N LEU A 366 -22.51 -11.76 0.88
CA LEU A 366 -23.05 -13.02 0.42
C LEU A 366 -24.19 -13.45 1.35
N SER A 367 -25.38 -13.73 0.79
CA SER A 367 -26.47 -14.30 1.59
C SER A 367 -26.32 -15.82 1.73
N THR A 368 -26.90 -16.38 2.81
CA THR A 368 -26.96 -17.83 3.01
C THR A 368 -27.47 -18.57 1.76
N ALA A 369 -28.47 -18.01 1.06
CA ALA A 369 -29.03 -18.60 -0.14
C ALA A 369 -28.08 -18.67 -1.34
N ASN A 370 -27.05 -17.82 -1.36
CA ASN A 370 -26.06 -17.77 -2.43
C ASN A 370 -24.81 -18.62 -2.17
N LEU A 371 -24.58 -19.10 -0.93
CA LEU A 371 -23.31 -19.74 -0.55
C LEU A 371 -22.98 -20.98 -1.38
N ASP A 372 -23.94 -21.90 -1.57
CA ASP A 372 -23.67 -23.15 -2.31
C ASP A 372 -23.42 -22.86 -3.79
N ARG A 373 -24.17 -21.91 -4.37
CA ARG A 373 -23.95 -21.47 -5.76
C ARG A 373 -22.58 -20.78 -5.92
N PHE A 374 -22.19 -19.96 -4.98
CA PHE A 374 -20.88 -19.32 -4.97
C PHE A 374 -19.74 -20.32 -4.85
N LYS A 375 -19.86 -21.30 -3.93
CA LYS A 375 -18.84 -22.35 -3.75
C LYS A 375 -18.63 -23.23 -5.00
N ALA A 376 -19.63 -23.30 -5.87
CA ALA A 376 -19.56 -24.03 -7.14
C ALA A 376 -19.08 -23.16 -8.32
N ASP A 377 -18.79 -21.87 -8.11
CA ASP A 377 -18.41 -20.95 -9.18
C ASP A 377 -17.00 -21.26 -9.69
N PRO A 378 -16.79 -21.37 -11.03
CA PRO A 378 -15.47 -21.58 -11.64
C PRO A 378 -14.43 -20.50 -11.30
N LEU A 379 -14.85 -19.31 -10.87
CA LEU A 379 -13.97 -18.24 -10.40
C LEU A 379 -13.03 -18.72 -9.31
N LEU A 380 -13.50 -19.61 -8.42
CA LEU A 380 -12.75 -20.13 -7.28
C LEU A 380 -11.57 -21.04 -7.68
N GLN A 381 -11.51 -21.52 -8.92
CA GLN A 381 -10.33 -22.21 -9.44
C GLN A 381 -9.12 -21.25 -9.63
N ARG A 382 -9.41 -19.97 -9.93
CA ARG A 382 -8.37 -18.92 -10.05
C ARG A 382 -8.15 -18.16 -8.74
N PHE A 383 -9.19 -18.02 -7.94
CA PHE A 383 -9.20 -17.29 -6.67
C PHE A 383 -9.69 -18.19 -5.53
N PRO A 384 -8.87 -19.15 -5.08
CA PRO A 384 -9.31 -20.13 -4.09
C PRO A 384 -9.66 -19.49 -2.75
N LEU A 385 -10.70 -20.05 -2.10
CA LEU A 385 -11.06 -19.76 -0.71
C LEU A 385 -10.03 -20.35 0.27
N GLU A 386 -9.44 -21.48 -0.12
CA GLU A 386 -8.46 -22.23 0.67
C GLU A 386 -7.16 -22.39 -0.15
N PRO A 387 -6.31 -21.34 -0.19
CA PRO A 387 -5.02 -21.43 -0.88
C PRO A 387 -4.06 -22.33 -0.10
N GLY A 388 -2.95 -22.75 -0.76
CA GLY A 388 -1.83 -23.36 -0.05
C GLY A 388 -1.29 -22.41 1.03
N VAL A 389 -0.83 -22.96 2.15
CA VAL A 389 -0.47 -22.18 3.34
C VAL A 389 0.68 -21.20 3.07
N ILE A 390 1.65 -21.59 2.24
CA ILE A 390 2.79 -20.76 1.85
C ILE A 390 2.34 -19.68 0.84
N ALA A 391 1.49 -20.05 -0.13
CA ALA A 391 0.91 -19.10 -1.07
C ALA A 391 0.05 -18.06 -0.35
N ALA A 392 -0.75 -18.47 0.63
CA ALA A 392 -1.58 -17.60 1.46
C ALA A 392 -0.79 -16.48 2.12
N GLY A 393 0.36 -16.78 2.69
CA GLY A 393 1.23 -15.83 3.37
C GLY A 393 2.18 -15.04 2.46
N THR A 394 2.18 -15.32 1.14
CA THR A 394 3.12 -14.72 0.20
C THR A 394 2.66 -13.34 -0.30
N VAL A 395 3.39 -12.29 0.08
CA VAL A 395 3.19 -10.91 -0.37
C VAL A 395 4.37 -10.47 -1.23
N SER A 396 4.13 -9.81 -2.38
CA SER A 396 5.21 -9.47 -3.29
C SER A 396 5.05 -8.08 -3.92
N CYS A 397 6.14 -7.32 -3.95
CA CYS A 397 6.18 -6.09 -4.75
C CYS A 397 6.33 -6.42 -6.25
N THR A 398 6.25 -5.39 -7.08
CA THR A 398 6.32 -5.53 -8.56
C THR A 398 7.63 -6.13 -9.09
N GLY A 399 8.74 -6.00 -8.36
CA GLY A 399 10.05 -6.47 -8.82
C GLY A 399 10.60 -5.73 -10.05
N ASN A 400 11.65 -6.28 -10.65
CA ASN A 400 12.36 -5.64 -11.75
C ASN A 400 11.67 -5.78 -13.11
N THR A 401 10.60 -6.55 -13.22
CA THR A 401 9.82 -6.65 -14.47
C THR A 401 9.29 -5.28 -14.91
N TYR A 402 8.81 -4.48 -13.93
CA TYR A 402 8.25 -3.15 -14.21
C TYR A 402 8.88 -2.02 -13.38
N CYS A 403 9.68 -2.31 -12.34
CA CYS A 403 10.26 -1.29 -11.48
C CYS A 403 11.71 -1.00 -11.83
N SER A 404 12.04 0.28 -12.12
CA SER A 404 13.41 0.71 -12.43
C SER A 404 14.37 0.58 -11.25
N PHE A 405 13.86 0.52 -10.00
CA PHE A 405 14.64 0.29 -8.80
C PHE A 405 14.76 -1.21 -8.45
N GLY A 406 13.95 -2.06 -9.09
CA GLY A 406 13.95 -3.51 -8.84
C GLY A 406 15.28 -4.13 -9.28
N LEU A 407 15.89 -4.89 -8.40
CA LEU A 407 17.11 -5.66 -8.63
C LEU A 407 16.81 -7.11 -8.97
N THR A 408 15.60 -7.60 -8.58
CA THR A 408 15.15 -8.98 -8.75
C THR A 408 13.72 -9.06 -9.27
N ASN A 409 13.41 -10.12 -10.00
CA ASN A 409 12.04 -10.49 -10.33
C ASN A 409 11.38 -11.11 -9.09
N THR A 410 10.41 -10.42 -8.51
CA THR A 410 9.78 -10.87 -7.26
C THR A 410 8.52 -11.68 -7.48
N LYS A 411 7.54 -11.16 -8.26
CA LYS A 411 6.23 -11.80 -8.36
C LYS A 411 6.28 -13.19 -8.99
N ASP A 412 6.97 -13.33 -10.11
CA ASP A 412 7.03 -14.62 -10.81
C ASP A 412 7.83 -15.65 -9.99
N GLN A 413 8.92 -15.21 -9.34
CA GLN A 413 9.71 -16.08 -8.48
C GLN A 413 8.97 -16.46 -7.19
N ALA A 414 8.32 -15.50 -6.53
CA ALA A 414 7.52 -15.75 -5.33
C ALA A 414 6.39 -16.76 -5.61
N LEU A 415 5.70 -16.60 -6.74
CA LEU A 415 4.63 -17.51 -7.16
C LEU A 415 5.16 -18.92 -7.42
N ALA A 416 6.26 -19.05 -8.17
CA ALA A 416 6.85 -20.34 -8.50
C ALA A 416 7.35 -21.07 -7.23
N VAL A 417 8.05 -20.35 -6.35
CA VAL A 417 8.59 -20.89 -5.09
C VAL A 417 7.46 -21.28 -4.15
N ALA A 418 6.44 -20.43 -3.95
CA ALA A 418 5.31 -20.73 -3.09
C ALA A 418 4.56 -21.99 -3.54
N LYS A 419 4.28 -22.08 -4.85
CA LYS A 419 3.62 -23.27 -5.44
C LYS A 419 4.41 -24.56 -5.22
N GLN A 420 5.73 -24.52 -5.39
CA GLN A 420 6.57 -25.71 -5.20
C GLN A 420 6.66 -26.08 -3.73
N LEU A 421 6.86 -25.10 -2.85
CA LEU A 421 6.97 -25.37 -1.42
C LEU A 421 5.65 -25.84 -0.81
N ASP A 422 4.49 -25.37 -1.28
CA ASP A 422 3.17 -25.89 -0.88
C ASP A 422 2.95 -27.35 -1.35
N ALA A 423 3.56 -27.75 -2.49
CA ALA A 423 3.53 -29.13 -2.95
C ALA A 423 4.45 -30.04 -2.13
N ASP A 424 5.61 -29.54 -1.69
CA ASP A 424 6.66 -30.31 -1.02
C ASP A 424 6.51 -30.37 0.51
N LEU A 425 5.87 -29.36 1.12
CA LEU A 425 5.87 -29.18 2.57
C LEU A 425 4.45 -29.04 3.14
N GLU A 426 4.31 -29.48 4.36
CA GLU A 426 3.18 -29.18 5.22
C GLU A 426 3.62 -28.22 6.33
N LEU A 427 2.98 -27.05 6.40
CA LEU A 427 3.22 -26.04 7.44
C LEU A 427 2.12 -26.12 8.49
N PRO A 428 2.44 -26.04 9.79
CA PRO A 428 1.43 -26.11 10.86
C PRO A 428 0.50 -24.89 10.90
N GLU A 429 1.01 -23.70 10.49
CA GLU A 429 0.30 -22.42 10.55
C GLU A 429 0.66 -21.54 9.36
N GLU A 430 -0.22 -20.58 9.03
CA GLU A 430 0.05 -19.54 8.03
C GLU A 430 1.25 -18.70 8.46
N LEU A 431 2.15 -18.44 7.52
CA LEU A 431 3.38 -17.71 7.76
C LEU A 431 3.52 -16.59 6.71
N LYS A 432 3.70 -15.35 7.12
CA LYS A 432 3.91 -14.22 6.20
C LYS A 432 5.32 -14.25 5.60
N ILE A 433 5.39 -14.41 4.27
CA ILE A 433 6.63 -14.43 3.48
C ILE A 433 6.59 -13.24 2.52
N HIS A 434 7.35 -12.21 2.82
CA HIS A 434 7.30 -10.94 2.11
C HIS A 434 8.48 -10.75 1.15
N TRP A 435 8.18 -10.54 -0.13
CA TRP A 435 9.17 -10.37 -1.20
C TRP A 435 9.25 -8.92 -1.65
N THR A 436 10.44 -8.34 -1.64
CA THR A 436 10.68 -7.00 -2.18
C THR A 436 11.88 -6.98 -3.12
N GLY A 437 11.74 -6.33 -4.28
CA GLY A 437 12.75 -6.37 -5.34
C GLY A 437 13.96 -5.46 -5.13
N CYS A 438 14.00 -4.68 -4.07
CA CYS A 438 15.11 -3.78 -3.74
C CYS A 438 14.99 -3.23 -2.31
N PRO A 439 16.04 -2.56 -1.76
CA PRO A 439 16.02 -2.02 -0.40
C PRO A 439 14.91 -0.99 -0.08
N ASN A 440 14.12 -0.53 -1.06
CA ASN A 440 12.99 0.37 -0.80
C ASN A 440 11.79 -0.28 -0.08
N THR A 441 11.84 -1.58 0.14
CA THR A 441 10.91 -2.38 0.97
C THR A 441 9.42 -2.22 0.62
N CYS A 442 9.09 -2.06 -0.68
CA CYS A 442 7.70 -1.89 -1.11
C CYS A 442 6.81 -3.13 -0.85
N GLY A 443 7.40 -4.33 -0.76
CA GLY A 443 6.74 -5.57 -0.35
C GLY A 443 6.77 -5.80 1.16
N GLN A 444 7.25 -4.82 1.95
CA GLN A 444 7.25 -4.88 3.42
C GLN A 444 8.06 -6.04 4.01
N ALA A 445 9.21 -6.39 3.39
CA ALA A 445 9.98 -7.58 3.73
C ALA A 445 10.27 -7.76 5.23
N PHE A 446 10.53 -6.67 5.94
CA PHE A 446 10.88 -6.71 7.37
C PHE A 446 9.69 -6.87 8.33
N MET A 447 8.45 -6.89 7.81
CA MET A 447 7.24 -7.15 8.60
C MET A 447 6.83 -8.63 8.56
N GLY A 448 7.26 -9.37 7.55
CA GLY A 448 6.98 -10.80 7.43
C GLY A 448 7.85 -11.63 8.37
N ALA A 449 7.35 -12.77 8.81
CA ALA A 449 8.13 -13.76 9.56
C ALA A 449 9.38 -14.18 8.77
N ILE A 450 9.26 -14.22 7.44
CA ILE A 450 10.36 -14.33 6.48
C ILE A 450 10.29 -13.15 5.52
N GLY A 451 11.39 -12.42 5.38
CA GLY A 451 11.51 -11.29 4.46
C GLY A 451 12.62 -11.49 3.45
N LEU A 452 12.32 -11.24 2.18
CA LEU A 452 13.27 -11.34 1.07
C LEU A 452 13.46 -9.98 0.40
N THR A 453 14.66 -9.44 0.49
CA THR A 453 15.01 -8.14 -0.10
C THR A 453 15.96 -8.34 -1.27
N GLY A 454 15.54 -7.92 -2.46
CA GLY A 454 16.33 -8.03 -3.69
C GLY A 454 17.67 -7.32 -3.60
N THR A 455 18.70 -8.02 -4.01
CA THR A 455 20.09 -7.57 -4.10
C THR A 455 20.77 -8.18 -5.32
N LYS A 456 22.08 -7.98 -5.46
CA LYS A 456 22.92 -8.70 -6.40
C LYS A 456 23.69 -9.79 -5.67
N ALA A 457 23.79 -10.96 -6.29
CA ALA A 457 24.55 -12.10 -5.77
C ALA A 457 25.35 -12.77 -6.88
N LYS A 458 26.41 -13.49 -6.50
CA LYS A 458 27.15 -14.35 -7.44
C LYS A 458 26.49 -15.73 -7.45
N ASN A 459 26.22 -16.23 -8.64
CA ASN A 459 25.75 -17.60 -8.84
C ASN A 459 26.88 -18.64 -8.64
N SER A 460 26.55 -19.91 -8.77
CA SER A 460 27.50 -21.01 -8.63
C SER A 460 28.68 -20.97 -9.61
N LYS A 461 28.54 -20.22 -10.73
CA LYS A 461 29.59 -20.00 -11.73
C LYS A 461 30.44 -18.74 -11.47
N GLY A 462 30.13 -17.99 -10.40
CA GLY A 462 30.81 -16.73 -10.05
C GLY A 462 30.29 -15.51 -10.81
N GLU A 463 29.22 -15.64 -11.61
CA GLU A 463 28.62 -14.54 -12.37
C GLU A 463 27.65 -13.74 -11.49
N MET A 464 27.68 -12.40 -11.66
CA MET A 464 26.76 -11.51 -10.92
C MET A 464 25.34 -11.58 -11.53
N GLY A 465 24.38 -11.97 -10.71
CA GLY A 465 22.98 -12.10 -11.07
C GLY A 465 22.02 -11.49 -10.05
N GLU A 466 20.77 -11.86 -10.15
CA GLU A 466 19.74 -11.56 -9.16
C GLU A 466 19.99 -12.35 -7.87
N GLY A 467 19.65 -11.77 -6.74
CA GLY A 467 19.77 -12.42 -5.45
C GLY A 467 18.93 -11.75 -4.38
N TYR A 468 18.95 -12.35 -3.19
CA TYR A 468 18.15 -11.87 -2.06
C TYR A 468 18.97 -11.77 -0.78
N THR A 469 18.57 -10.83 0.05
CA THR A 469 18.91 -10.80 1.48
C THR A 469 17.72 -11.35 2.23
N LEU A 470 17.96 -12.35 3.05
CA LEU A 470 16.97 -13.01 3.92
C LEU A 470 16.95 -12.33 5.28
N SER A 471 15.77 -11.94 5.75
CA SER A 471 15.50 -11.54 7.12
C SER A 471 14.45 -12.44 7.75
N ILE A 472 14.53 -12.66 9.07
CA ILE A 472 13.63 -13.54 9.83
C ILE A 472 13.19 -12.82 11.10
N GLY A 473 12.03 -13.18 11.64
CA GLY A 473 11.52 -12.71 12.93
C GLY A 473 10.71 -11.43 12.87
N GLY A 474 10.29 -10.97 11.68
CA GLY A 474 9.29 -9.93 11.57
C GLY A 474 7.94 -10.41 12.11
N SER A 475 7.26 -9.58 12.87
CA SER A 475 5.94 -9.89 13.42
C SER A 475 5.08 -8.65 13.56
N GLN A 476 3.77 -8.88 13.67
CA GLN A 476 2.74 -7.88 13.90
C GLN A 476 1.93 -8.31 15.14
N GLY A 477 1.09 -7.42 15.65
CA GLY A 477 0.28 -7.68 16.84
C GLY A 477 0.81 -6.97 18.08
N GLU A 478 0.61 -7.56 19.27
CA GLU A 478 0.89 -6.93 20.57
C GLU A 478 2.37 -6.56 20.75
N ASN A 479 3.30 -7.46 20.36
CA ASN A 479 4.74 -7.27 20.49
C ASN A 479 5.40 -7.29 19.11
N PRO A 480 5.18 -6.27 18.28
CA PRO A 480 5.62 -6.29 16.90
C PRO A 480 7.15 -6.18 16.80
N GLN A 481 7.73 -6.98 15.91
CA GLN A 481 9.17 -7.01 15.67
C GLN A 481 9.49 -6.68 14.21
N ILE A 482 10.57 -5.99 14.00
CA ILE A 482 11.18 -5.82 12.68
C ILE A 482 12.15 -6.98 12.46
N GLY A 483 11.99 -7.70 11.35
CA GLY A 483 12.83 -8.85 11.01
C GLY A 483 14.32 -8.50 10.93
N GLU A 484 15.17 -9.41 11.39
CA GLU A 484 16.62 -9.26 11.38
C GLU A 484 17.25 -9.98 10.20
N VAL A 485 18.28 -9.38 9.61
CA VAL A 485 19.02 -9.98 8.49
C VAL A 485 19.83 -11.19 8.96
N GLN A 486 19.51 -12.36 8.40
CA GLN A 486 20.20 -13.62 8.69
C GLN A 486 21.25 -13.98 7.63
N GLN A 487 20.91 -13.78 6.35
CA GLN A 487 21.80 -14.12 5.26
C GLN A 487 21.73 -13.08 4.14
N LYS A 488 22.86 -12.75 3.55
CA LYS A 488 22.98 -11.76 2.45
C LYS A 488 23.43 -12.44 1.17
N ALA A 489 23.08 -11.83 0.05
CA ALA A 489 23.56 -12.21 -1.28
C ALA A 489 23.32 -13.69 -1.64
N ILE A 490 22.12 -14.20 -1.31
CA ILE A 490 21.65 -15.53 -1.73
C ILE A 490 21.33 -15.45 -3.23
N PRO A 491 21.93 -16.26 -4.11
CA PRO A 491 21.54 -16.31 -5.52
C PRO A 491 20.06 -16.62 -5.68
N ALA A 492 19.41 -16.00 -6.67
CA ALA A 492 17.99 -16.22 -6.90
C ALA A 492 17.65 -17.69 -7.23
N GLU A 493 18.58 -18.41 -7.86
CA GLU A 493 18.46 -19.83 -8.18
C GLU A 493 18.43 -20.71 -6.91
N ASP A 494 19.05 -20.29 -5.82
CA ASP A 494 19.15 -21.07 -4.57
C ASP A 494 18.02 -20.76 -3.58
N ILE A 495 17.23 -19.70 -3.82
CA ILE A 495 16.30 -19.17 -2.82
C ILE A 495 15.22 -20.18 -2.38
N GLN A 496 14.76 -21.04 -3.29
CA GLN A 496 13.79 -22.08 -2.97
C GLN A 496 14.35 -23.10 -1.96
N ASN A 497 15.59 -23.54 -2.15
CA ASN A 497 16.24 -24.49 -1.27
C ASN A 497 16.51 -23.87 0.11
N VAL A 498 16.95 -22.59 0.13
CA VAL A 498 17.17 -21.85 1.37
C VAL A 498 15.85 -21.68 2.14
N LEU A 499 14.77 -21.28 1.47
CA LEU A 499 13.45 -21.17 2.11
C LEU A 499 12.94 -22.51 2.62
N ARG A 500 13.10 -23.59 1.84
CA ARG A 500 12.73 -24.94 2.27
C ARG A 500 13.44 -25.33 3.57
N GLN A 501 14.73 -25.10 3.66
CA GLN A 501 15.52 -25.38 4.86
C GLN A 501 15.05 -24.54 6.04
N VAL A 502 14.88 -23.22 5.86
CA VAL A 502 14.40 -22.31 6.90
C VAL A 502 13.02 -22.71 7.42
N LEU A 503 12.09 -23.06 6.52
CA LEU A 503 10.75 -23.50 6.91
C LEU A 503 10.77 -24.77 7.76
N ILE A 504 11.63 -25.73 7.42
CA ILE A 504 11.77 -26.97 8.19
C ILE A 504 12.44 -26.71 9.55
N GLU A 505 13.56 -26.00 9.56
CA GLU A 505 14.39 -25.84 10.75
C GLU A 505 13.82 -24.86 11.77
N GLN A 506 13.13 -23.80 11.32
CA GLN A 506 12.70 -22.71 12.19
C GLN A 506 11.18 -22.58 12.34
N PHE A 507 10.40 -23.10 11.39
CA PHE A 507 8.94 -22.94 11.39
C PHE A 507 8.17 -24.27 11.43
N GLY A 508 8.88 -25.39 11.69
CA GLY A 508 8.25 -26.69 11.93
C GLY A 508 7.61 -27.34 10.70
N ALA A 509 7.95 -26.89 9.50
CA ALA A 509 7.46 -27.51 8.27
C ALA A 509 7.94 -28.94 8.15
N LYS A 510 7.10 -29.85 7.61
CA LYS A 510 7.41 -31.25 7.38
C LYS A 510 7.30 -31.56 5.88
N PRO A 511 8.22 -32.39 5.33
CA PRO A 511 8.05 -32.89 3.98
C PRO A 511 6.71 -33.62 3.85
N ARG A 512 5.99 -33.39 2.76
CA ARG A 512 4.83 -34.21 2.39
C ARG A 512 5.29 -35.59 1.98
N ALA A 513 4.49 -36.60 2.28
CA ALA A 513 4.76 -38.00 1.95
C ALA A 513 4.66 -38.28 0.45
#